data_6cf2f7214ce47f1690a8f1997495a012
#
_entry.id   6cf2f7214ce47f1690a8f1997495a012
#
_cell.length_a   1.000
_cell.length_b   1.000
_cell.length_c   1.000
_cell.angle_alpha   90.00
_cell.angle_beta   90.00
_cell.angle_gamma   90.00
#
_symmetry.space_group_name_H-M   'P 1'
#
loop_
_entity.id
_entity.type
_entity.pdbx_description
1 polymer ?
#
loop_
_entity_poly.entity_id
_entity_poly.type
_entity_poly.pdbx_seq_one_letter_code
_entity_poly.pdbx_strand_id
1 'polypeptide(L)'
;MQITFVTLNMEIKEPAHAYNKRFFSIEEYLQMENEALEKQEYYKGEIFAMSGAGNRHNIIAINIILSLGNSLKGKSCQPYGSDMRIHIPENTLFTYPDISVVCGDIINADADGNSTTNPTVIIEILSPSTRNYERGVKFMLYRAIPTLKEYILVEAESIHVEQFAINKEGLWQLKEYSGKDDQLMLESLGVNLILKDIYDRCKL
;
A
#
# COMPACT_ATOMS: atom_id res chain seq x y z
N MET A 1 -29.33 2.04 35.49
CA MET A 1 -29.14 2.35 34.07
C MET A 1 -28.05 1.42 33.54
N GLN A 2 -28.47 0.31 32.93
CA GLN A 2 -27.57 -0.74 32.41
C GLN A 2 -27.12 -0.34 31.02
N ILE A 3 -25.81 -0.13 30.83
CA ILE A 3 -25.22 0.15 29.51
C ILE A 3 -24.93 -1.21 28.87
N THR A 4 -25.72 -1.56 27.88
CA THR A 4 -25.49 -2.74 27.06
C THR A 4 -24.44 -2.40 26.00
N PHE A 5 -23.24 -2.98 26.12
CA PHE A 5 -22.23 -2.91 25.07
C PHE A 5 -22.69 -3.78 23.89
N VAL A 6 -23.02 -3.15 22.79
CA VAL A 6 -23.20 -3.82 21.51
C VAL A 6 -21.81 -4.07 20.92
N THR A 7 -21.33 -5.29 21.01
CA THR A 7 -20.18 -5.76 20.25
C THR A 7 -20.54 -5.76 18.77
N LEU A 8 -20.06 -4.79 18.00
CA LEU A 8 -20.13 -4.83 16.56
C LEU A 8 -19.15 -5.91 16.06
N ASN A 9 -19.69 -7.09 15.77
CA ASN A 9 -18.96 -8.07 14.95
C ASN A 9 -18.91 -7.52 13.52
N MET A 10 -17.84 -6.83 13.17
CA MET A 10 -17.53 -6.55 11.77
C MET A 10 -17.05 -7.86 11.13
N GLU A 11 -17.94 -8.58 10.46
CA GLU A 11 -17.53 -9.59 9.48
C GLU A 11 -16.75 -8.89 8.38
N ILE A 12 -15.45 -9.10 8.36
CA ILE A 12 -14.58 -8.70 7.25
C ILE A 12 -14.93 -9.64 6.10
N LYS A 13 -15.76 -9.17 5.16
CA LYS A 13 -15.93 -9.85 3.87
C LYS A 13 -14.69 -9.54 3.04
N GLU A 14 -13.74 -10.46 3.08
CA GLU A 14 -12.55 -10.40 2.23
C GLU A 14 -12.92 -10.60 0.76
N PRO A 15 -12.33 -9.81 -0.16
CA PRO A 15 -12.35 -10.14 -1.57
C PRO A 15 -11.25 -11.16 -1.83
N ALA A 16 -11.61 -12.37 -2.11
CA ALA A 16 -10.92 -13.40 -2.83
C ALA A 16 -11.01 -14.77 -2.15
N HIS A 17 -11.10 -15.78 -2.95
CA HIS A 17 -11.25 -17.17 -2.55
C HIS A 17 -10.14 -17.58 -1.57
N ALA A 18 -10.49 -17.75 -0.30
CA ALA A 18 -9.63 -18.41 0.67
C ALA A 18 -9.34 -19.83 0.16
N TYR A 19 -8.13 -20.07 -0.23
CA TYR A 19 -7.66 -21.42 -0.50
C TYR A 19 -7.77 -22.20 0.81
N ASN A 20 -8.67 -23.17 0.89
CA ASN A 20 -8.92 -24.11 1.99
C ASN A 20 -8.33 -23.66 3.35
N LYS A 21 -9.08 -23.75 4.44
CA LYS A 21 -8.70 -23.42 5.84
C LYS A 21 -7.43 -24.13 6.38
N ARG A 22 -6.38 -24.25 5.56
CA ARG A 22 -5.06 -24.72 5.94
C ARG A 22 -4.21 -23.49 6.23
N PHE A 23 -3.62 -23.45 7.41
CA PHE A 23 -2.61 -22.47 7.74
C PHE A 23 -1.26 -22.92 7.18
N PHE A 24 -0.57 -21.98 6.55
CA PHE A 24 0.76 -22.18 5.97
C PHE A 24 1.81 -21.51 6.86
N SER A 25 3.00 -22.09 6.94
CA SER A 25 4.15 -21.39 7.52
C SER A 25 4.65 -20.32 6.55
N ILE A 26 5.49 -19.39 7.04
CA ILE A 26 6.13 -18.38 6.19
C ILE A 26 7.00 -19.06 5.13
N GLU A 27 7.73 -20.12 5.49
CA GLU A 27 8.59 -20.87 4.58
C GLU A 27 7.77 -21.55 3.47
N GLU A 28 6.64 -22.18 3.82
CA GLU A 28 5.71 -22.77 2.84
C GLU A 28 5.18 -21.71 1.87
N TYR A 29 4.75 -20.54 2.41
CA TYR A 29 4.29 -19.42 1.59
C TYR A 29 5.37 -18.94 0.62
N LEU A 30 6.58 -18.68 1.11
CA LEU A 30 7.69 -18.18 0.28
C LEU A 30 8.07 -19.15 -0.82
N GLN A 31 8.06 -20.45 -0.54
CA GLN A 31 8.28 -21.47 -1.57
C GLN A 31 7.17 -21.44 -2.63
N MET A 32 5.90 -21.38 -2.22
CA MET A 32 4.76 -21.30 -3.13
C MET A 32 4.79 -20.02 -3.95
N GLU A 33 5.08 -18.88 -3.34
CA GLU A 33 5.13 -17.57 -4.00
C GLU A 33 6.25 -17.50 -5.06
N ASN A 34 7.41 -18.10 -4.79
CA ASN A 34 8.51 -18.14 -5.75
C ASN A 34 8.21 -19.02 -6.99
N GLU A 35 7.26 -19.94 -6.89
CA GLU A 35 6.80 -20.80 -7.98
C GLU A 35 5.50 -20.33 -8.62
N ALA A 36 4.81 -19.36 -8.00
CA ALA A 36 3.51 -18.90 -8.42
C ALA A 36 3.55 -18.06 -9.71
N LEU A 37 2.53 -18.21 -10.55
CA LEU A 37 2.35 -17.37 -11.74
C LEU A 37 1.66 -16.03 -11.41
N GLU A 38 0.97 -15.96 -10.28
CA GLU A 38 0.23 -14.80 -9.80
C GLU A 38 0.67 -14.47 -8.39
N LYS A 39 0.79 -13.19 -8.06
CA LYS A 39 1.18 -12.71 -6.74
C LYS A 39 0.16 -13.08 -5.68
N GLN A 40 0.65 -13.41 -4.50
CA GLN A 40 -0.16 -13.78 -3.35
C GLN A 40 0.29 -12.99 -2.12
N GLU A 41 -0.65 -12.47 -1.37
CA GLU A 41 -0.40 -11.92 -0.05
C GLU A 41 -0.49 -13.03 1.02
N TYR A 42 0.26 -12.85 2.10
CA TYR A 42 0.21 -13.77 3.25
C TYR A 42 -0.05 -13.00 4.53
N TYR A 43 -0.98 -13.47 5.33
CA TYR A 43 -1.26 -12.90 6.63
C TYR A 43 -1.65 -13.98 7.64
N LYS A 44 -0.87 -14.12 8.72
CA LYS A 44 -1.13 -15.06 9.84
C LYS A 44 -1.47 -16.50 9.42
N GLY A 45 -0.74 -17.01 8.43
CA GLY A 45 -0.93 -18.37 7.93
C GLY A 45 -1.93 -18.52 6.78
N GLU A 46 -2.60 -17.47 6.40
CA GLU A 46 -3.55 -17.46 5.28
C GLU A 46 -2.90 -16.82 4.04
N ILE A 47 -3.23 -17.36 2.86
CA ILE A 47 -2.72 -16.90 1.57
C ILE A 47 -3.89 -16.32 0.77
N PHE A 48 -3.71 -15.14 0.20
CA PHE A 48 -4.72 -14.41 -0.56
C PHE A 48 -4.21 -14.11 -1.96
N ALA A 49 -4.92 -14.56 -2.99
CA ALA A 49 -4.60 -14.20 -4.37
C ALA A 49 -4.88 -12.72 -4.63
N MET A 50 -3.97 -12.05 -5.32
CA MET A 50 -4.19 -10.66 -5.75
C MET A 50 -5.00 -10.61 -7.04
N SER A 51 -5.95 -9.70 -7.10
CA SER A 51 -6.73 -9.45 -8.32
C SER A 51 -5.97 -8.53 -9.28
N GLY A 52 -6.18 -8.70 -10.58
CA GLY A 52 -5.63 -7.81 -11.59
C GLY A 52 -6.23 -6.39 -11.54
N ALA A 53 -5.45 -5.42 -11.96
CA ALA A 53 -5.81 -4.01 -11.95
C ALA A 53 -6.45 -3.55 -13.28
N GLY A 54 -7.43 -2.66 -13.22
CA GLY A 54 -8.07 -2.05 -14.39
C GLY A 54 -7.22 -0.97 -15.07
N ASN A 55 -7.66 -0.48 -16.23
CA ASN A 55 -6.91 0.50 -17.03
C ASN A 55 -6.61 1.79 -16.28
N ARG A 56 -7.60 2.38 -15.58
CA ARG A 56 -7.41 3.63 -14.82
C ARG A 56 -6.36 3.46 -13.72
N HIS A 57 -6.44 2.40 -12.98
CA HIS A 57 -5.47 2.04 -11.95
C HIS A 57 -4.04 2.00 -12.53
N ASN A 58 -3.85 1.30 -13.65
CA ASN A 58 -2.55 1.22 -14.30
C ASN A 58 -2.04 2.58 -14.81
N ILE A 59 -2.91 3.43 -15.38
CA ILE A 59 -2.54 4.78 -15.81
C ILE A 59 -2.08 5.62 -14.60
N ILE A 60 -2.83 5.62 -13.51
CA ILE A 60 -2.50 6.35 -12.29
C ILE A 60 -1.17 5.85 -11.71
N ALA A 61 -0.97 4.53 -11.63
CA ALA A 61 0.27 3.94 -11.13
C ALA A 61 1.49 4.42 -11.93
N ILE A 62 1.40 4.35 -13.27
CA ILE A 62 2.48 4.80 -14.17
C ILE A 62 2.74 6.30 -14.02
N ASN A 63 1.71 7.15 -13.96
CA ASN A 63 1.87 8.59 -13.82
C ASN A 63 2.57 8.95 -12.49
N ILE A 64 2.20 8.29 -11.40
CA ILE A 64 2.84 8.49 -10.08
C ILE A 64 4.29 8.01 -10.11
N ILE A 65 4.56 6.81 -10.64
CA ILE A 65 5.92 6.26 -10.71
C ILE A 65 6.84 7.17 -11.55
N LEU A 66 6.37 7.66 -12.70
CA LEU A 66 7.14 8.58 -13.55
C LEU A 66 7.45 9.89 -12.82
N SER A 67 6.45 10.46 -12.16
CA SER A 67 6.60 11.72 -11.42
C SER A 67 7.58 11.57 -10.25
N LEU A 68 7.46 10.49 -9.48
CA LEU A 68 8.38 10.15 -8.39
C LEU A 68 9.79 9.87 -8.92
N GLY A 69 9.93 9.03 -9.96
CA GLY A 69 11.22 8.67 -10.54
C GLY A 69 11.99 9.89 -11.05
N ASN A 70 11.29 10.83 -11.71
CA ASN A 70 11.89 12.08 -12.16
C ASN A 70 12.32 12.98 -10.99
N SER A 71 11.47 13.13 -9.98
CA SER A 71 11.71 14.00 -8.82
C SER A 71 12.78 13.47 -7.87
N LEU A 72 12.95 12.14 -7.82
CA LEU A 72 13.89 11.47 -6.94
C LEU A 72 15.23 11.13 -7.61
N LYS A 73 15.37 11.41 -8.91
CA LYS A 73 16.62 11.14 -9.63
C LYS A 73 17.82 11.81 -8.95
N GLY A 74 18.83 11.01 -8.63
CA GLY A 74 20.05 11.46 -7.93
C GLY A 74 19.89 11.68 -6.43
N LYS A 75 18.73 11.35 -5.85
CA LYS A 75 18.49 11.33 -4.40
C LYS A 75 18.63 9.91 -3.83
N SER A 76 18.59 9.79 -2.51
CA SER A 76 18.72 8.52 -1.80
C SER A 76 17.43 7.69 -1.75
N CYS A 77 16.33 8.17 -2.32
CA CYS A 77 15.04 7.48 -2.31
C CYS A 77 14.71 6.93 -3.70
N GLN A 78 14.20 5.72 -3.77
CA GLN A 78 13.85 5.01 -5.00
C GLN A 78 12.39 4.53 -4.95
N PRO A 79 11.54 4.86 -5.96
CA PRO A 79 10.20 4.29 -6.08
C PRO A 79 10.27 2.89 -6.70
N TYR A 80 9.37 2.01 -6.25
CA TYR A 80 9.16 0.65 -6.74
C TYR A 80 7.68 0.44 -7.06
N GLY A 81 7.40 -0.32 -8.10
CA GLY A 81 6.04 -0.74 -8.47
C GLY A 81 5.57 -1.96 -7.68
N SER A 82 4.44 -2.48 -8.09
CA SER A 82 3.72 -3.56 -7.38
C SER A 82 4.44 -4.91 -7.34
N ASP A 83 5.63 -5.04 -7.92
CA ASP A 83 6.43 -6.28 -7.81
C ASP A 83 7.37 -6.27 -6.59
N MET A 84 7.51 -5.13 -5.91
CA MET A 84 8.27 -5.04 -4.67
C MET A 84 7.42 -5.54 -3.51
N ARG A 85 7.75 -6.73 -3.02
CA ARG A 85 7.09 -7.32 -1.85
C ARG A 85 7.55 -6.62 -0.56
N ILE A 86 6.59 -6.29 0.30
CA ILE A 86 6.83 -5.76 1.64
C ILE A 86 6.56 -6.87 2.66
N HIS A 87 7.47 -7.06 3.59
CA HIS A 87 7.26 -7.90 4.77
C HIS A 87 7.18 -7.03 6.03
N ILE A 88 6.17 -7.28 6.84
CA ILE A 88 5.98 -6.61 8.15
C ILE A 88 6.12 -7.67 9.25
N PRO A 89 7.32 -7.83 9.83
CA PRO A 89 7.57 -8.90 10.79
C PRO A 89 6.64 -8.88 12.01
N GLU A 90 6.29 -7.68 12.49
CA GLU A 90 5.47 -7.49 13.71
C GLU A 90 4.08 -8.13 13.60
N ASN A 91 3.54 -8.25 12.39
CA ASN A 91 2.21 -8.82 12.17
C ASN A 91 2.19 -9.95 11.13
N THR A 92 3.37 -10.39 10.67
CA THR A 92 3.57 -11.48 9.68
C THR A 92 2.98 -11.23 8.29
N LEU A 93 2.63 -9.99 7.93
CA LEU A 93 2.09 -9.66 6.62
C LEU A 93 3.20 -9.67 5.55
N PHE A 94 2.98 -10.38 4.44
CA PHE A 94 3.65 -10.19 3.17
C PHE A 94 2.63 -9.64 2.17
N THR A 95 2.93 -8.52 1.55
CA THR A 95 2.00 -7.79 0.67
C THR A 95 2.72 -7.08 -0.45
N TYR A 96 1.99 -6.68 -1.48
CA TYR A 96 2.50 -5.98 -2.65
C TYR A 96 1.70 -4.67 -2.83
N PRO A 97 2.14 -3.56 -2.22
CA PRO A 97 1.51 -2.27 -2.48
C PRO A 97 1.67 -1.87 -3.95
N ASP A 98 0.74 -1.09 -4.48
CA ASP A 98 0.82 -0.61 -5.86
C ASP A 98 2.12 0.15 -6.12
N ILE A 99 2.53 1.01 -5.17
CA ILE A 99 3.80 1.73 -5.21
C ILE A 99 4.37 1.82 -3.80
N SER A 100 5.67 1.56 -3.67
CA SER A 100 6.42 1.84 -2.46
C SER A 100 7.64 2.71 -2.76
N VAL A 101 8.09 3.50 -1.79
CA VAL A 101 9.32 4.26 -1.89
C VAL A 101 10.22 3.90 -0.71
N VAL A 102 11.43 3.47 -1.01
CA VAL A 102 12.46 3.18 -0.01
C VAL A 102 13.52 4.28 -0.07
N CYS A 103 13.89 4.83 1.08
CA CYS A 103 14.97 5.80 1.22
C CYS A 103 16.20 5.16 1.89
N GLY A 104 17.37 5.33 1.29
CA GLY A 104 18.59 4.64 1.70
C GLY A 104 18.65 3.22 1.14
N ASP A 105 19.38 2.35 1.83
CA ASP A 105 19.57 0.97 1.41
C ASP A 105 18.30 0.13 1.69
N ILE A 106 18.02 -0.82 0.81
CA ILE A 106 16.94 -1.80 1.03
C ILE A 106 17.36 -2.70 2.20
N ILE A 107 16.46 -2.82 3.18
CA ILE A 107 16.59 -3.81 4.25
C ILE A 107 15.73 -5.00 3.85
N ASN A 108 16.39 -6.07 3.39
CA ASN A 108 15.70 -7.29 3.03
C ASN A 108 15.15 -8.01 4.26
N ALA A 109 13.99 -8.65 4.09
CA ALA A 109 13.51 -9.62 5.06
C ALA A 109 14.44 -10.85 5.02
N ASP A 110 14.78 -11.38 6.19
CA ASP A 110 15.78 -12.44 6.33
C ASP A 110 15.48 -13.73 5.54
N ALA A 111 14.21 -13.94 5.15
CA ALA A 111 13.77 -15.23 4.68
C ALA A 111 14.11 -15.52 3.20
N ASP A 112 14.15 -14.53 2.30
CA ASP A 112 14.32 -14.78 0.85
C ASP A 112 15.08 -13.72 0.05
N GLY A 113 15.39 -12.57 0.65
CA GLY A 113 16.07 -11.46 -0.03
C GLY A 113 15.22 -10.70 -1.05
N ASN A 114 13.98 -11.12 -1.30
CA ASN A 114 13.08 -10.53 -2.30
C ASN A 114 12.02 -9.60 -1.68
N SER A 115 11.94 -9.54 -0.35
CA SER A 115 11.02 -8.67 0.37
C SER A 115 11.79 -7.57 1.10
N THR A 116 11.26 -6.34 1.07
CA THR A 116 11.81 -5.26 1.90
C THR A 116 10.97 -5.02 3.13
N THR A 117 11.60 -4.53 4.21
CA THR A 117 10.93 -4.21 5.48
C THR A 117 10.89 -2.72 5.78
N ASN A 118 11.52 -1.86 4.93
CA ASN A 118 11.75 -0.46 5.24
C ASN A 118 11.21 0.57 4.24
N PRO A 119 9.97 0.44 3.75
CA PRO A 119 9.39 1.51 2.95
C PRO A 119 9.22 2.78 3.77
N THR A 120 9.46 3.94 3.14
CA THR A 120 9.24 5.28 3.71
C THR A 120 7.86 5.81 3.34
N VAL A 121 7.40 5.52 2.12
CA VAL A 121 6.07 5.88 1.61
C VAL A 121 5.45 4.65 0.95
N ILE A 122 4.16 4.45 1.18
CA ILE A 122 3.33 3.46 0.49
C ILE A 122 2.16 4.19 -0.17
N ILE A 123 1.85 3.83 -1.40
CA ILE A 123 0.73 4.38 -2.17
C ILE A 123 -0.11 3.21 -2.68
N GLU A 124 -1.41 3.24 -2.39
CA GLU A 124 -2.40 2.29 -2.90
C GLU A 124 -3.42 3.01 -3.77
N ILE A 125 -3.75 2.40 -4.90
CA ILE A 125 -4.73 2.93 -5.84
C ILE A 125 -6.02 2.16 -5.66
N LEU A 126 -7.01 2.83 -5.09
CA LEU A 126 -8.24 2.22 -4.64
C LEU A 126 -9.13 1.75 -5.79
N SER A 127 -9.55 0.51 -5.71
CA SER A 127 -10.64 -0.02 -6.53
C SER A 127 -11.93 -0.13 -5.70
N PRO A 128 -13.12 -0.23 -6.34
CA PRO A 128 -14.37 -0.44 -5.61
C PRO A 128 -14.36 -1.67 -4.68
N SER A 129 -13.61 -2.71 -5.04
CA SER A 129 -13.53 -3.95 -4.27
C SER A 129 -12.56 -3.92 -3.10
N THR A 130 -11.49 -3.11 -3.16
CA THR A 130 -10.40 -3.11 -2.17
C THR A 130 -10.43 -1.91 -1.23
N ARG A 131 -11.11 -0.82 -1.61
CA ARG A 131 -11.08 0.48 -0.92
C ARG A 131 -11.30 0.41 0.60
N ASN A 132 -12.26 -0.38 1.08
CA ASN A 132 -12.54 -0.47 2.52
C ASN A 132 -11.44 -1.22 3.28
N TYR A 133 -10.87 -2.24 2.67
CA TYR A 133 -9.76 -3.00 3.23
C TYR A 133 -8.49 -2.12 3.33
N GLU A 134 -8.16 -1.40 2.27
CA GLU A 134 -6.98 -0.54 2.20
C GLU A 134 -7.07 0.65 3.15
N ARG A 135 -8.26 1.31 3.25
CA ARG A 135 -8.47 2.38 4.23
C ARG A 135 -8.44 1.94 5.68
N GLY A 136 -8.84 0.71 5.95
CA GLY A 136 -8.98 0.20 7.31
C GLY A 136 -7.87 -0.73 7.74
N VAL A 137 -8.05 -2.01 7.44
CA VAL A 137 -7.18 -3.08 7.95
C VAL A 137 -5.76 -2.95 7.43
N LYS A 138 -5.58 -2.70 6.14
CA LYS A 138 -4.25 -2.61 5.53
C LYS A 138 -3.44 -1.43 6.11
N PHE A 139 -4.07 -0.27 6.27
CA PHE A 139 -3.43 0.87 6.94
C PHE A 139 -3.06 0.56 8.39
N MET A 140 -3.94 -0.12 9.14
CA MET A 140 -3.62 -0.54 10.51
C MET A 140 -2.37 -1.44 10.56
N LEU A 141 -2.23 -2.36 9.59
CA LEU A 141 -1.07 -3.26 9.49
C LEU A 141 0.20 -2.51 9.08
N TYR A 142 0.12 -1.61 8.09
CA TYR A 142 1.25 -0.82 7.62
C TYR A 142 1.83 0.11 8.68
N ARG A 143 1.03 0.61 9.62
CA ARG A 143 1.52 1.44 10.73
C ARG A 143 2.51 0.75 11.65
N ALA A 144 2.63 -0.57 11.60
CA ALA A 144 3.65 -1.32 12.32
C ALA A 144 5.05 -1.19 11.69
N ILE A 145 5.19 -0.65 10.47
CA ILE A 145 6.48 -0.42 9.81
C ILE A 145 7.15 0.81 10.41
N PRO A 146 8.32 0.69 11.08
CA PRO A 146 8.94 1.81 11.79
C PRO A 146 9.41 2.95 10.87
N THR A 147 9.76 2.62 9.62
CA THR A 147 10.27 3.57 8.63
C THR A 147 9.18 4.29 7.86
N LEU A 148 7.92 3.80 7.93
CA LEU A 148 6.81 4.39 7.20
C LEU A 148 6.48 5.79 7.75
N LYS A 149 6.47 6.78 6.86
CA LYS A 149 6.15 8.18 7.17
C LYS A 149 4.85 8.62 6.54
N GLU A 150 4.52 8.08 5.37
CA GLU A 150 3.33 8.49 4.63
C GLU A 150 2.65 7.27 4.00
N TYR A 151 1.32 7.24 4.09
CA TYR A 151 0.45 6.28 3.43
C TYR A 151 -0.57 7.05 2.59
N ILE A 152 -0.60 6.79 1.29
CA ILE A 152 -1.39 7.54 0.32
C ILE A 152 -2.41 6.61 -0.31
N LEU A 153 -3.66 7.05 -0.34
CA LEU A 153 -4.75 6.37 -1.02
C LEU A 153 -5.21 7.23 -2.19
N VAL A 154 -5.21 6.68 -3.39
CA VAL A 154 -5.57 7.36 -4.63
C VAL A 154 -6.80 6.71 -5.24
N GLU A 155 -7.91 7.41 -5.36
CA GLU A 155 -9.12 6.88 -5.99
C GLU A 155 -8.93 6.69 -7.49
N ALA A 156 -9.33 5.52 -8.03
CA ALA A 156 -9.23 5.27 -9.47
C ALA A 156 -10.44 5.81 -10.26
N GLU A 157 -11.56 6.12 -9.59
CA GLU A 157 -12.80 6.49 -10.25
C GLU A 157 -13.18 7.96 -10.11
N SER A 158 -12.44 8.72 -9.32
CA SER A 158 -12.64 10.16 -9.12
C SER A 158 -11.33 10.82 -8.73
N ILE A 159 -11.21 12.14 -8.96
CA ILE A 159 -10.06 12.90 -8.47
C ILE A 159 -10.20 13.06 -6.96
N HIS A 160 -9.58 12.16 -6.22
CA HIS A 160 -9.57 12.20 -4.77
C HIS A 160 -8.35 11.43 -4.25
N VAL A 161 -7.61 12.06 -3.34
CA VAL A 161 -6.43 11.49 -2.69
C VAL A 161 -6.53 11.73 -1.20
N GLU A 162 -6.30 10.68 -0.41
CA GLU A 162 -6.14 10.75 1.03
C GLU A 162 -4.66 10.53 1.38
N GLN A 163 -4.08 11.45 2.11
CA GLN A 163 -2.71 11.36 2.63
C GLN A 163 -2.74 11.21 4.14
N PHE A 164 -2.27 10.08 4.62
CA PHE A 164 -1.95 9.89 6.02
C PHE A 164 -0.45 10.11 6.18
N ALA A 165 -0.05 11.08 6.99
CA ALA A 165 1.35 11.40 7.25
C ALA A 165 1.61 11.52 8.75
N ILE A 166 2.81 11.12 9.21
CA ILE A 166 3.23 11.31 10.58
C ILE A 166 3.68 12.77 10.76
N ASN A 167 3.01 13.49 11.66
CA ASN A 167 3.35 14.87 11.99
C ASN A 167 4.54 14.97 12.97
N LYS A 168 4.92 16.19 13.33
CA LYS A 168 6.08 16.43 14.23
C LYS A 168 5.90 15.87 15.64
N GLU A 169 4.65 15.67 16.07
CA GLU A 169 4.28 15.05 17.34
C GLU A 169 4.26 13.50 17.27
N GLY A 170 4.56 12.92 16.13
CA GLY A 170 4.52 11.47 15.92
C GLY A 170 3.11 10.90 15.71
N LEU A 171 2.12 11.75 15.40
CA LEU A 171 0.73 11.36 15.20
C LEU A 171 0.41 11.28 13.70
N TRP A 172 -0.39 10.29 13.32
CA TRP A 172 -0.94 10.19 11.97
C TRP A 172 -2.00 11.27 11.74
N GLN A 173 -1.80 12.08 10.72
CA GLN A 173 -2.68 13.15 10.30
C GLN A 173 -3.21 12.87 8.89
N LEU A 174 -4.52 12.97 8.71
CA LEU A 174 -5.18 12.88 7.41
C LEU A 174 -5.27 14.27 6.75
N LYS A 175 -4.92 14.30 5.45
CA LYS A 175 -5.25 15.40 4.53
C LYS A 175 -5.92 14.81 3.30
N GLU A 176 -6.87 15.55 2.74
CA GLU A 176 -7.61 15.15 1.54
C GLU A 176 -7.44 16.17 0.42
N TYR A 177 -7.39 15.69 -0.81
CA TYR A 177 -7.21 16.51 -2.02
C TYR A 177 -8.22 16.07 -3.07
N SER A 178 -8.94 17.03 -3.69
CA SER A 178 -9.99 16.74 -4.69
C SER A 178 -9.96 17.69 -5.90
N GLY A 179 -9.18 18.75 -5.83
CA GLY A 179 -8.98 19.68 -6.93
C GLY A 179 -7.94 19.20 -7.94
N LYS A 180 -8.17 19.37 -9.23
CA LYS A 180 -7.20 19.01 -10.28
C LYS A 180 -5.83 19.67 -10.11
N ASP A 181 -5.84 20.90 -9.60
CA ASP A 181 -4.62 21.69 -9.38
C ASP A 181 -4.08 21.57 -7.96
N ASP A 182 -4.70 20.73 -7.13
CA ASP A 182 -4.20 20.45 -5.78
C ASP A 182 -2.80 19.82 -5.86
N GLN A 183 -1.99 20.11 -4.87
CA GLN A 183 -0.61 19.68 -4.76
C GLN A 183 -0.46 18.74 -3.57
N LEU A 184 -0.24 17.47 -3.86
CA LEU A 184 0.10 16.45 -2.87
C LEU A 184 1.58 16.56 -2.53
N MET A 185 1.89 17.18 -1.39
CA MET A 185 3.26 17.28 -0.90
C MET A 185 3.62 16.03 -0.08
N LEU A 186 4.56 15.24 -0.57
CA LEU A 186 5.18 14.14 0.15
C LEU A 186 6.38 14.69 0.92
N GLU A 187 6.13 15.11 2.17
CA GLU A 187 7.13 15.83 2.99
C GLU A 187 8.35 14.96 3.28
N SER A 188 8.17 13.67 3.50
CA SER A 188 9.26 12.72 3.77
C SER A 188 10.25 12.58 2.61
N LEU A 189 9.80 12.87 1.37
CA LEU A 189 10.60 12.77 0.16
C LEU A 189 11.05 14.15 -0.38
N GLY A 190 10.43 15.24 0.09
CA GLY A 190 10.57 16.57 -0.49
C GLY A 190 10.11 16.61 -1.95
N VAL A 191 8.98 15.95 -2.26
CA VAL A 191 8.41 15.83 -3.60
C VAL A 191 6.98 16.34 -3.59
N ASN A 192 6.63 17.10 -4.62
CA ASN A 192 5.29 17.60 -4.85
C ASN A 192 4.68 16.95 -6.10
N LEU A 193 3.53 16.32 -5.97
CA LEU A 193 2.78 15.72 -7.06
C LEU A 193 1.51 16.54 -7.31
N ILE A 194 1.25 16.92 -8.55
CA ILE A 194 0.04 17.67 -8.92
C ILE A 194 -1.03 16.67 -9.35
N LEU A 195 -2.25 16.78 -8.81
CA LEU A 195 -3.30 15.80 -9.08
C LEU A 195 -3.63 15.66 -10.56
N LYS A 196 -3.63 16.76 -11.33
CA LYS A 196 -3.83 16.70 -12.79
C LYS A 196 -2.82 15.81 -13.50
N ASP A 197 -1.58 15.72 -12.99
CA ASP A 197 -0.54 14.88 -13.58
C ASP A 197 -0.72 13.41 -13.16
N ILE A 198 -1.17 13.17 -11.92
CA ILE A 198 -1.55 11.82 -11.43
C ILE A 198 -2.68 11.24 -12.29
N TYR A 199 -3.69 12.06 -12.61
CA TYR A 199 -4.87 11.63 -13.35
C TYR A 199 -4.79 11.95 -14.86
N ASP A 200 -3.60 12.31 -15.39
CA ASP A 200 -3.45 12.55 -16.84
C ASP A 200 -3.87 11.31 -17.63
N ARG A 201 -4.65 11.55 -18.69
CA ARG A 201 -5.25 10.52 -19.56
C ARG A 201 -6.22 9.56 -18.86
N CYS A 202 -6.56 9.75 -17.59
CA CYS A 202 -7.67 9.04 -16.96
C CYS A 202 -9.02 9.61 -17.46
N LYS A 203 -9.84 8.75 -18.06
CA LYS A 203 -11.23 9.09 -18.38
C LYS A 203 -12.08 8.86 -17.12
N LEU A 204 -12.21 9.91 -16.31
CA LEU A 204 -13.02 9.95 -15.10
C LEU A 204 -14.43 10.42 -15.44
#